data_773ccdee7bcdbbf208a865709dc7af00
#
_entry.id   773ccdee7bcdbbf208a865709dc7af00
#
_cell.length_a   1.000
_cell.length_b   1.000
_cell.length_c   1.000
_cell.angle_alpha   90.00
_cell.angle_beta   90.00
_cell.angle_gamma   90.00
#
_symmetry.space_group_name_H-M   'P 1'
#
loop_
_entity.id
_entity.type
_entity.pdbx_description
1 polymer ?
#
loop_
_entity_poly.entity_id
_entity_poly.type
_entity_poly.pdbx_seq_one_letter_code
_entity_poly.pdbx_strand_id
1 'polypeptide(L)'
;MIIEHALLRVGEDRGDAFAAAVRAAFPLIESAPGCHGAEVRVQHEDPSIYLLIVQWDSVQAHQAFRASALYERWRAATHHFYAAPPEVTHFLAPLAR
;
A
#
# COMPACT_ATOMS: atom_id res chain seq x y z
N MET A 1 -1.65 -17.58 -0.30
CA MET A 1 -1.62 -16.14 0.03
C MET A 1 -0.44 -15.50 -0.66
N ILE A 2 -0.65 -14.34 -1.24
CA ILE A 2 0.42 -13.57 -1.90
C ILE A 2 0.66 -12.26 -1.16
N ILE A 3 1.78 -11.61 -1.47
CA ILE A 3 2.12 -10.32 -0.91
C ILE A 3 2.18 -9.27 -2.03
N GLU A 4 1.44 -8.19 -1.86
CA GLU A 4 1.65 -6.98 -2.64
C GLU A 4 2.80 -6.21 -2.00
N HIS A 5 3.71 -5.72 -2.85
CA HIS A 5 4.88 -4.96 -2.45
C HIS A 5 4.86 -3.66 -3.24
N ALA A 6 4.52 -2.56 -2.60
CA ALA A 6 4.37 -1.27 -3.27
C ALA A 6 5.40 -0.28 -2.73
N LEU A 7 6.30 0.16 -3.60
CA LEU A 7 7.29 1.17 -3.26
C LEU A 7 6.69 2.55 -3.55
N LEU A 8 6.65 3.40 -2.52
CA LEU A 8 6.00 4.71 -2.56
C LEU A 8 7.05 5.79 -2.36
N ARG A 9 7.15 6.72 -3.31
CA ARG A 9 8.02 7.90 -3.18
C ARG A 9 7.15 9.09 -2.82
N VAL A 10 7.33 9.59 -1.59
CA VAL A 10 6.53 10.68 -1.05
C VAL A 10 7.30 11.99 -1.25
N GLY A 11 6.59 13.06 -1.55
CA GLY A 11 7.21 14.37 -1.74
C GLY A 11 7.95 14.84 -0.48
N GLU A 12 9.01 15.62 -0.68
CA GLU A 12 9.80 16.16 0.43
C GLU A 12 8.90 16.95 1.39
N ASP A 13 9.23 16.89 2.67
CA ASP A 13 8.52 17.56 3.77
C ASP A 13 7.06 17.13 3.94
N ARG A 14 6.65 16.03 3.31
CA ARG A 14 5.27 15.53 3.40
C ARG A 14 5.14 14.25 4.23
N GLY A 15 6.23 13.76 4.81
CA GLY A 15 6.25 12.47 5.52
C GLY A 15 5.25 12.40 6.68
N ASP A 16 5.19 13.43 7.52
CA ASP A 16 4.30 13.43 8.69
C ASP A 16 2.83 13.47 8.25
N ALA A 17 2.50 14.29 7.25
CA ALA A 17 1.14 14.35 6.72
C ALA A 17 0.76 13.05 6.03
N PHE A 18 1.68 12.44 5.30
CA PHE A 18 1.46 11.15 4.67
C PHE A 18 1.21 10.05 5.72
N ALA A 19 2.02 10.00 6.76
CA ALA A 19 1.86 9.02 7.83
C ALA A 19 0.47 9.12 8.49
N ALA A 20 0.02 10.35 8.77
CA ALA A 20 -1.30 10.57 9.34
C ALA A 20 -2.41 10.13 8.37
N ALA A 21 -2.27 10.46 7.09
CA ALA A 21 -3.26 10.10 6.07
C ALA A 21 -3.35 8.58 5.87
N VAL A 22 -2.20 7.90 5.84
CA VAL A 22 -2.15 6.45 5.71
C VAL A 22 -2.80 5.76 6.91
N ARG A 23 -2.49 6.21 8.11
CA ARG A 23 -3.11 5.64 9.32
C ARG A 23 -4.62 5.77 9.28
N ALA A 24 -5.12 6.93 8.88
CA ALA A 24 -6.56 7.18 8.78
C ALA A 24 -7.21 6.36 7.67
N ALA A 25 -6.50 6.08 6.57
CA ALA A 25 -7.03 5.37 5.41
C ALA A 25 -6.90 3.85 5.52
N PHE A 26 -6.10 3.32 6.44
CA PHE A 26 -5.84 1.88 6.54
C PHE A 26 -7.10 1.01 6.61
N PRO A 27 -8.16 1.38 7.34
CA PRO A 27 -9.39 0.57 7.34
C PRO A 27 -9.98 0.34 5.95
N LEU A 28 -9.73 1.24 5.00
CA LEU A 28 -10.24 1.08 3.63
C LEU A 28 -9.61 -0.12 2.92
N ILE A 29 -8.29 -0.30 3.07
CA ILE A 29 -7.61 -1.43 2.44
C ILE A 29 -7.79 -2.71 3.25
N GLU A 30 -7.78 -2.61 4.58
CA GLU A 30 -7.90 -3.78 5.45
C GLU A 30 -9.29 -4.41 5.39
N SER A 31 -10.31 -3.63 5.03
CA SER A 31 -11.67 -4.15 4.88
C SER A 31 -11.96 -4.75 3.51
N ALA A 32 -11.02 -4.67 2.57
CA ALA A 32 -11.22 -5.21 1.24
C ALA A 32 -11.33 -6.74 1.28
N PRO A 33 -12.27 -7.34 0.52
CA PRO A 33 -12.38 -8.80 0.45
C PRO A 33 -11.05 -9.42 0.00
N GLY A 34 -10.58 -10.42 0.72
CA GLY A 34 -9.33 -11.10 0.43
C GLY A 34 -8.08 -10.44 1.00
N CYS A 35 -8.20 -9.31 1.68
CA CYS A 35 -7.09 -8.70 2.40
C CYS A 35 -6.95 -9.31 3.79
N HIS A 36 -5.75 -9.74 4.15
CA HIS A 36 -5.45 -10.35 5.45
C HIS A 36 -4.62 -9.44 6.35
N GLY A 37 -4.15 -8.33 5.85
CA GLY A 37 -3.38 -7.37 6.63
C GLY A 37 -2.57 -6.46 5.74
N ALA A 38 -2.16 -5.33 6.30
CA ALA A 38 -1.35 -4.35 5.60
C ALA A 38 -0.42 -3.66 6.59
N GLU A 39 0.72 -3.21 6.10
CA GLU A 39 1.63 -2.38 6.88
C GLU A 39 2.38 -1.43 5.96
N VAL A 40 2.82 -0.30 6.51
CA VAL A 40 3.68 0.65 5.80
C VAL A 40 4.92 0.87 6.65
N ARG A 41 6.08 0.83 5.99
CA ARG A 41 7.38 1.08 6.63
C ARG A 41 8.11 2.19 5.91
N VAL A 42 8.78 3.06 6.67
CA VAL A 42 9.67 4.06 6.08
C VAL A 42 11.03 3.40 5.81
N GLN A 43 11.65 3.75 4.69
CA GLN A 43 12.98 3.24 4.38
C GLN A 43 14.02 3.93 5.28
N HIS A 44 14.96 3.14 5.81
CA HIS A 44 16.04 3.67 6.66
C HIS A 44 16.99 4.57 5.86
N GLU A 45 17.35 4.15 4.65
CA GLU A 45 18.34 4.85 3.82
C GLU A 45 17.81 6.17 3.26
N ASP A 46 16.51 6.21 2.92
CA ASP A 46 15.87 7.40 2.38
C ASP A 46 14.48 7.56 3.01
N PRO A 47 14.31 8.50 3.96
CA PRO A 47 13.03 8.66 4.66
C PRO A 47 11.87 9.18 3.79
N SER A 48 12.12 9.52 2.52
CA SER A 48 11.06 9.89 1.58
C SER A 48 10.48 8.65 0.87
N ILE A 49 11.07 7.48 1.07
CA ILE A 49 10.62 6.23 0.45
C ILE A 49 9.91 5.38 1.51
N TYR A 50 8.75 4.86 1.14
CA TYR A 50 7.93 4.02 2.00
C TYR A 50 7.61 2.72 1.27
N LEU A 51 7.41 1.67 2.05
CA LEU A 51 7.04 0.36 1.53
C LEU A 51 5.68 -0.03 2.10
N LEU A 52 4.70 -0.18 1.23
CA LEU A 52 3.40 -0.75 1.56
C LEU A 52 3.46 -2.25 1.28
N ILE A 53 3.16 -3.05 2.29
CA ILE A 53 3.05 -4.50 2.15
C ILE A 53 1.62 -4.88 2.50
N VAL A 54 0.95 -5.61 1.60
CA VAL A 54 -0.42 -6.07 1.82
C VAL A 54 -0.48 -7.58 1.56
N GLN A 55 -1.13 -8.30 2.46
CA GLN A 55 -1.36 -9.73 2.30
C GLN A 55 -2.73 -9.94 1.65
N TRP A 56 -2.73 -10.61 0.51
CA TRP A 56 -3.94 -10.90 -0.27
C TRP A 56 -4.13 -12.41 -0.44
N ASP A 57 -5.39 -12.87 -0.53
CA ASP A 57 -5.68 -14.25 -0.94
C ASP A 57 -5.03 -14.59 -2.28
N SER A 58 -5.05 -13.64 -3.21
CA SER A 58 -4.58 -13.84 -4.58
C SER A 58 -4.33 -12.49 -5.25
N VAL A 59 -3.66 -12.51 -6.40
CA VAL A 59 -3.51 -11.31 -7.24
C VAL A 59 -4.89 -10.81 -7.68
N GLN A 60 -5.82 -11.73 -7.96
CA GLN A 60 -7.18 -11.38 -8.37
C GLN A 60 -7.93 -10.61 -7.28
N ALA A 61 -7.72 -10.94 -6.01
CA ALA A 61 -8.32 -10.19 -4.90
C ALA A 61 -7.81 -8.75 -4.87
N HIS A 62 -6.50 -8.54 -5.09
CA HIS A 62 -5.94 -7.21 -5.20
C HIS A 62 -6.51 -6.45 -6.41
N GLN A 63 -6.62 -7.11 -7.56
CA GLN A 63 -7.21 -6.48 -8.75
C GLN A 63 -8.67 -6.09 -8.51
N ALA A 64 -9.43 -6.91 -7.82
CA ALA A 64 -10.82 -6.59 -7.46
C ALA A 64 -10.89 -5.36 -6.54
N PHE A 65 -9.97 -5.26 -5.57
CA PHE A 65 -9.88 -4.07 -4.73
C PHE A 65 -9.64 -2.82 -5.60
N ARG A 66 -8.70 -2.88 -6.54
CA ARG A 66 -8.36 -1.75 -7.41
C ARG A 66 -9.54 -1.30 -8.28
N ALA A 67 -10.49 -2.18 -8.53
CA ALA A 67 -11.69 -1.85 -9.30
C ALA A 67 -12.86 -1.40 -8.42
N SER A 68 -12.67 -1.26 -7.11
CA SER A 68 -13.72 -1.03 -6.14
C SER A 68 -13.82 0.43 -5.68
N ALA A 69 -14.95 0.77 -5.05
CA ALA A 69 -15.14 2.08 -4.43
C ALA A 69 -14.21 2.29 -3.24
N LEU A 70 -13.82 1.23 -2.54
CA LEU A 70 -12.83 1.31 -1.45
C LEU A 70 -11.50 1.83 -1.98
N TYR A 71 -11.06 1.35 -3.14
CA TYR A 71 -9.81 1.81 -3.75
C TYR A 71 -9.87 3.28 -4.13
N GLU A 72 -11.00 3.74 -4.69
CA GLU A 72 -11.14 5.16 -5.03
C GLU A 72 -10.95 6.04 -3.80
N ARG A 73 -11.49 5.63 -2.66
CA ARG A 73 -11.31 6.35 -1.40
C ARG A 73 -9.88 6.27 -0.89
N TRP A 74 -9.26 5.10 -0.97
CA TRP A 74 -7.85 4.91 -0.61
C TRP A 74 -6.96 5.80 -1.47
N ARG A 75 -7.18 5.77 -2.77
CA ARG A 75 -6.43 6.58 -3.73
C ARG A 75 -6.56 8.07 -3.43
N ALA A 76 -7.78 8.55 -3.20
CA ALA A 76 -8.03 9.95 -2.88
C ALA A 76 -7.30 10.40 -1.61
N ALA A 77 -7.18 9.50 -0.63
CA ALA A 77 -6.53 9.82 0.65
C ALA A 77 -5.01 9.80 0.56
N THR A 78 -4.42 9.02 -0.34
CA THR A 78 -2.97 8.72 -0.28
C THR A 78 -2.18 9.13 -1.51
N HIS A 79 -2.72 9.01 -2.72
CA HIS A 79 -1.93 9.12 -3.95
C HIS A 79 -1.43 10.54 -4.24
N HIS A 80 -2.11 11.56 -3.74
CA HIS A 80 -1.65 12.94 -3.94
C HIS A 80 -0.34 13.25 -3.18
N PHE A 81 0.09 12.39 -2.28
CA PHE A 81 1.38 12.53 -1.61
C PHE A 81 2.55 12.01 -2.45
N TYR A 82 2.29 11.21 -3.48
CA TYR A 82 3.35 10.54 -4.23
C TYR A 82 4.02 11.51 -5.20
N ALA A 83 5.36 11.49 -5.21
CA ALA A 83 6.18 12.26 -6.16
C ALA A 83 6.35 11.54 -7.49
N ALA A 84 6.02 10.25 -7.54
CA ALA A 84 6.10 9.39 -8.73
C ALA A 84 5.06 8.28 -8.61
N PRO A 85 4.68 7.63 -9.72
CA PRO A 85 3.77 6.48 -9.65
C PRO A 85 4.33 5.38 -8.75
N PRO A 86 3.50 4.72 -7.94
CA PRO A 86 3.97 3.63 -7.10
C PRO A 86 4.45 2.44 -7.94
N GLU A 87 5.50 1.79 -7.47
CA GLU A 87 6.04 0.58 -8.11
C GLU A 87 5.44 -0.62 -7.37
N VAL A 88 4.47 -1.27 -8.02
CA VAL A 88 3.69 -2.36 -7.41
C VAL A 88 4.06 -3.69 -8.04
N THR A 89 4.47 -4.64 -7.21
CA THR A 89 4.75 -6.02 -7.61
C THR A 89 4.11 -6.98 -6.62
N HIS A 90 4.06 -8.24 -7.00
CA HIS A 90 3.48 -9.29 -6.15
C HIS A 90 4.51 -10.40 -5.95
N PHE A 91 4.51 -10.95 -4.74
CA PHE A 91 5.37 -12.08 -4.40
C PHE A 91 4.50 -13.26 -3.98
N LEU A 92 4.85 -14.43 -4.49
CA LEU A 92 4.15 -15.66 -4.20
C LEU A 92 4.43 -16.12 -2.76
N ALA A 93 3.80 -17.21 -2.35
CA ALA A 93 4.06 -17.83 -1.05
C ALA A 93 5.55 -18.10 -0.88
N PRO A 94 6.06 -18.13 0.37
CA PRO A 94 7.48 -18.35 0.61
C PRO A 94 7.97 -19.63 -0.03
N LEU A 95 9.06 -19.55 -0.78
CA LEU A 95 9.76 -20.71 -1.30
C LEU A 95 10.53 -21.42 -0.18
N ALA A 96 11.08 -20.60 0.72
CA ALA A 96 11.81 -21.06 1.90
C ALA A 96 11.71 -20.01 3.00
N ARG A 97 12.01 -20.41 4.24
CA ARG A 97 11.95 -19.50 5.39
C ARG A 97 12.78 -20.03 6.56
#